data_74662da13c49253ec4acba6e503f88eb
#
_entry.id   74662da13c49253ec4acba6e503f88eb
#
_cell.length_a   1.000
_cell.length_b   1.000
_cell.length_c   1.000
_cell.angle_alpha   90.00
_cell.angle_beta   90.00
_cell.angle_gamma   90.00
#
_symmetry.space_group_name_H-M   'P 1'
#
loop_
_entity.id
_entity.type
_entity.pdbx_description
1 polymer ?
#
loop_
_entity_poly.entity_id
_entity_poly.type
_entity_poly.pdbx_seq_one_letter_code
_entity_poly.pdbx_strand_id
1 'polypeptide(L)'
;EVVGATHATECPFCATPVVLDTGTHRLIKPQAVLPFKLSEPEARKAMIDWMGKLWFAPNGLLEYARKGRAMNGVYVPYWTFDADTASDYTGQRGEHYWETEHYTTTVNGKTESRTRQVRKTRWHFASGHVARDFDDVLVIASHALPKTLADNLEPWTLGELAPYSPEYLAGFQAEGYTVSLADGHVEGRQRMSRVIHDDVCRDIGGDEQRVHSVNTSWSDETFKHILLPIWMAA
;
A
#
# COMPACT_ATOMS: atom_id res chain seq x y z
N GLU A 1 24.05 0.46 -24.08
CA GLU A 1 23.35 -0.82 -23.73
C GLU A 1 22.18 -0.48 -22.85
N VAL A 2 20.98 -0.77 -23.31
CA VAL A 2 19.75 -0.49 -22.55
C VAL A 2 19.50 -1.66 -21.61
N VAL A 3 19.38 -1.36 -20.31
CA VAL A 3 19.09 -2.39 -19.30
C VAL A 3 17.67 -2.90 -19.53
N GLY A 4 17.49 -4.22 -19.61
CA GLY A 4 16.31 -4.93 -20.15
C GLY A 4 14.94 -4.66 -19.49
N ALA A 5 14.82 -3.75 -18.53
CA ALA A 5 13.57 -3.40 -17.86
C ALA A 5 13.18 -1.92 -18.02
N THR A 6 13.82 -1.17 -18.91
CA THR A 6 13.59 0.26 -19.10
C THR A 6 12.83 0.53 -20.39
N HIS A 7 11.68 1.20 -20.31
CA HIS A 7 10.87 1.58 -21.48
C HIS A 7 11.21 2.96 -22.06
N ALA A 8 11.91 3.80 -21.28
CA ALA A 8 12.38 5.10 -21.74
C ALA A 8 13.79 5.36 -21.20
N THR A 9 14.67 5.88 -22.05
CA THR A 9 16.05 6.24 -21.69
C THR A 9 16.52 7.41 -22.57
N GLU A 10 17.67 7.98 -22.25
CA GLU A 10 18.29 9.00 -23.11
C GLU A 10 19.12 8.35 -24.22
N CYS A 11 19.05 8.93 -25.41
CA CYS A 11 19.90 8.52 -26.52
C CYS A 11 21.37 8.78 -26.14
N PRO A 12 22.27 7.79 -26.20
CA PRO A 12 23.66 7.95 -25.80
C PRO A 12 24.48 8.91 -26.72
N PHE A 13 23.90 9.31 -27.86
CA PHE A 13 24.59 10.19 -28.83
C PHE A 13 24.14 11.65 -28.74
N CYS A 14 22.86 11.92 -28.38
CA CYS A 14 22.33 13.28 -28.40
C CYS A 14 21.54 13.64 -27.12
N ALA A 15 21.53 12.77 -26.11
CA ALA A 15 20.79 12.92 -24.85
C ALA A 15 19.30 13.21 -25.02
N THR A 16 18.74 12.94 -26.21
CA THR A 16 17.29 13.09 -26.44
C THR A 16 16.57 11.94 -25.73
N PRO A 17 15.52 12.22 -24.96
CA PRO A 17 14.70 11.16 -24.36
C PRO A 17 14.08 10.28 -25.44
N VAL A 18 14.29 8.97 -25.34
CA VAL A 18 13.79 7.97 -26.28
C VAL A 18 12.91 6.98 -25.53
N VAL A 19 11.71 6.78 -26.04
CA VAL A 19 10.81 5.71 -25.58
C VAL A 19 11.16 4.45 -26.36
N LEU A 20 11.47 3.39 -25.64
CA LEU A 20 11.82 2.09 -26.22
C LEU A 20 10.58 1.18 -26.21
N ASP A 21 10.12 0.80 -27.38
CA ASP A 21 9.21 -0.32 -27.52
C ASP A 21 10.05 -1.61 -27.46
N THR A 22 10.13 -2.22 -26.28
CA THR A 22 10.89 -3.46 -26.07
C THR A 22 10.14 -4.69 -26.61
N GLY A 23 9.62 -4.62 -27.82
CA GLY A 23 8.80 -5.62 -28.47
C GLY A 23 9.36 -7.04 -28.60
N THR A 24 10.55 -7.30 -28.05
CA THR A 24 11.21 -8.63 -28.04
C THR A 24 10.87 -9.47 -26.80
N HIS A 25 10.35 -8.88 -25.74
CA HIS A 25 9.84 -9.60 -24.57
C HIS A 25 8.33 -9.48 -24.55
N ARG A 26 7.61 -10.59 -24.34
CA ARG A 26 6.15 -10.63 -24.17
C ARG A 26 5.75 -9.99 -22.82
N LEU A 27 6.17 -8.76 -22.59
CA LEU A 27 5.73 -7.99 -21.44
C LEU A 27 4.29 -7.52 -21.65
N ILE A 28 3.51 -7.57 -20.58
CA ILE A 28 2.16 -7.01 -20.58
C ILE A 28 2.32 -5.49 -20.69
N LYS A 29 1.82 -4.92 -21.79
CA LYS A 29 1.88 -3.47 -22.03
C LYS A 29 1.06 -2.73 -20.97
N PRO A 30 1.48 -1.52 -20.55
CA PRO A 30 0.64 -0.67 -19.72
C PRO A 30 -0.68 -0.39 -20.42
N GLN A 31 -1.77 -0.44 -19.68
CA GLN A 31 -3.11 -0.12 -20.16
C GLN A 31 -3.46 1.34 -19.90
N ALA A 32 -2.94 1.87 -18.78
CA ALA A 32 -3.17 3.26 -18.39
C ALA A 32 -1.92 3.88 -17.75
N VAL A 33 -1.91 5.19 -17.71
CA VAL A 33 -0.88 6.01 -17.09
C VAL A 33 -1.54 7.15 -16.33
N LEU A 34 -1.02 7.45 -15.15
CA LEU A 34 -1.38 8.67 -14.44
C LEU A 34 -0.39 9.77 -14.86
N PRO A 35 -0.83 10.82 -15.59
CA PRO A 35 0.09 11.85 -16.06
C PRO A 35 0.73 12.63 -14.91
N PHE A 36 1.99 13.07 -15.09
CA PHE A 36 2.60 14.03 -14.18
C PHE A 36 1.79 15.34 -14.17
N LYS A 37 1.35 15.77 -12.98
CA LYS A 37 0.66 17.07 -12.80
C LYS A 37 1.58 18.18 -12.35
N LEU A 38 2.59 17.83 -11.56
CA LEU A 38 3.56 18.78 -11.04
C LEU A 38 4.78 18.81 -11.97
N SER A 39 5.22 20.00 -12.29
CA SER A 39 6.54 20.21 -12.91
C SER A 39 7.66 19.94 -11.88
N GLU A 40 8.88 19.72 -12.36
CA GLU A 40 10.05 19.48 -11.50
C GLU A 40 10.26 20.61 -10.46
N PRO A 41 10.17 21.91 -10.80
CA PRO A 41 10.28 22.99 -9.81
C PRO A 41 9.20 22.96 -8.75
N GLU A 42 7.96 22.63 -9.10
CA GLU A 42 6.84 22.52 -8.15
C GLU A 42 7.02 21.34 -7.21
N ALA A 43 7.43 20.17 -7.73
CA ALA A 43 7.72 18.99 -6.93
C ALA A 43 8.87 19.26 -5.94
N ARG A 44 9.93 19.91 -6.39
CA ARG A 44 11.07 20.33 -5.56
C ARG A 44 10.62 21.28 -4.44
N LYS A 45 9.80 22.28 -4.78
CA LYS A 45 9.24 23.20 -3.79
C LYS A 45 8.40 22.46 -2.74
N ALA A 46 7.51 21.57 -3.20
CA ALA A 46 6.68 20.77 -2.29
C ALA A 46 7.52 19.91 -1.34
N MET A 47 8.60 19.28 -1.85
CA MET A 47 9.54 18.51 -1.04
C MET A 47 10.24 19.37 0.01
N ILE A 48 10.75 20.55 -0.37
CA ILE A 48 11.42 21.50 0.55
C ILE A 48 10.45 21.98 1.63
N ASP A 49 9.23 22.36 1.25
CA ASP A 49 8.19 22.84 2.15
C ASP A 49 7.77 21.75 3.14
N TRP A 50 7.69 20.47 2.67
CA TRP A 50 7.40 19.33 3.54
C TRP A 50 8.54 19.07 4.53
N MET A 51 9.79 19.02 4.07
CA MET A 51 10.95 18.83 4.94
C MET A 51 11.10 19.95 5.97
N GLY A 52 10.76 21.19 5.61
CA GLY A 52 10.79 22.35 6.53
C GLY A 52 9.79 22.27 7.68
N LYS A 53 8.75 21.43 7.54
CA LYS A 53 7.75 21.19 8.60
C LYS A 53 8.14 20.05 9.55
N LEU A 54 9.16 19.25 9.22
CA LEU A 54 9.63 18.15 10.06
C LEU A 54 10.44 18.68 11.23
N TRP A 55 9.88 18.62 12.44
CA TRP A 55 10.52 19.10 13.69
C TRP A 55 11.92 18.54 13.95
N PHE A 56 12.21 17.32 13.51
CA PHE A 56 13.48 16.62 13.70
C PHE A 56 14.28 16.40 12.42
N ALA A 57 14.01 17.14 11.34
CA ALA A 57 14.81 17.01 10.13
C ALA A 57 16.27 17.46 10.42
N PRO A 58 17.28 16.61 10.16
CA PRO A 58 18.67 17.05 10.28
C PRO A 58 18.91 18.27 9.38
N ASN A 59 19.58 19.29 9.91
CA ASN A 59 19.87 20.54 9.17
C ASN A 59 20.56 20.28 7.82
N GLY A 60 21.41 19.25 7.73
CA GLY A 60 22.06 18.82 6.49
C GLY A 60 21.09 18.33 5.40
N LEU A 61 19.93 17.79 5.76
CA LEU A 61 18.94 17.31 4.80
C LEU A 61 18.24 18.47 4.07
N LEU A 62 17.93 19.56 4.79
CA LEU A 62 17.38 20.79 4.22
C LEU A 62 18.36 21.49 3.30
N GLU A 63 19.65 21.54 3.68
CA GLU A 63 20.70 22.09 2.81
C GLU A 63 20.92 21.22 1.57
N TYR A 64 20.82 19.91 1.72
CA TYR A 64 20.92 18.96 0.62
C TYR A 64 19.80 19.18 -0.41
N ALA A 65 18.57 19.32 0.04
CA ALA A 65 17.41 19.59 -0.80
C ALA A 65 17.49 20.98 -1.49
N ARG A 66 18.05 21.99 -0.81
CA ARG A 66 18.22 23.35 -1.34
C ARG A 66 19.36 23.47 -2.37
N LYS A 67 20.37 22.58 -2.34
CA LYS A 67 21.54 22.62 -3.25
C LYS A 67 21.23 22.27 -4.71
N GLY A 68 19.95 22.17 -5.07
CA GLY A 68 19.52 22.19 -6.47
C GLY A 68 19.84 20.92 -7.26
N ARG A 69 19.86 19.74 -6.63
CA ARG A 69 19.94 18.49 -7.40
C ARG A 69 18.70 18.33 -8.27
N ALA A 70 18.92 17.89 -9.50
CA ALA A 70 17.83 17.59 -10.41
C ALA A 70 16.93 16.52 -9.79
N MET A 71 15.61 16.72 -9.86
CA MET A 71 14.66 15.67 -9.59
C MET A 71 14.38 14.93 -10.89
N ASN A 72 14.41 13.61 -10.82
CA ASN A 72 14.10 12.77 -11.96
C ASN A 72 12.63 12.31 -11.84
N GLY A 73 11.83 12.60 -12.87
CA GLY A 73 10.49 12.04 -13.00
C GLY A 73 10.58 10.62 -13.55
N VAL A 74 10.01 9.67 -12.83
CA VAL A 74 10.00 8.26 -13.18
C VAL A 74 8.59 7.73 -13.16
N TYR A 75 8.20 7.04 -14.22
CA TYR A 75 7.00 6.22 -14.24
C TYR A 75 7.33 4.83 -13.68
N VAL A 76 6.67 4.47 -12.57
CA VAL A 76 6.85 3.18 -11.90
C VAL A 76 5.65 2.29 -12.22
N PRO A 77 5.88 1.02 -12.61
CA PRO A 77 4.80 0.09 -12.93
C PRO A 77 4.08 -0.39 -11.68
N TYR A 78 2.76 -0.49 -11.79
CA TYR A 78 1.87 -1.06 -10.78
C TYR A 78 0.91 -2.05 -11.43
N TRP A 79 0.55 -3.07 -10.70
CA TRP A 79 -0.61 -3.89 -10.93
C TRP A 79 -1.78 -3.32 -10.15
N THR A 80 -2.97 -3.25 -10.74
CA THR A 80 -4.23 -3.07 -10.01
C THR A 80 -5.06 -4.32 -10.16
N PHE A 81 -5.81 -4.63 -9.12
CA PHE A 81 -6.70 -5.79 -9.10
C PHE A 81 -8.07 -5.38 -8.62
N ASP A 82 -9.08 -5.83 -9.35
CA ASP A 82 -10.47 -5.71 -8.97
C ASP A 82 -11.00 -7.11 -8.66
N ALA A 83 -11.92 -7.24 -7.71
CA ALA A 83 -12.55 -8.51 -7.38
C ALA A 83 -13.83 -8.30 -6.56
N ASP A 84 -14.84 -9.11 -6.84
CA ASP A 84 -15.98 -9.26 -5.96
C ASP A 84 -15.74 -10.42 -5.00
N THR A 85 -16.03 -10.20 -3.72
CA THR A 85 -15.78 -11.20 -2.69
C THR A 85 -16.99 -11.43 -1.80
N ALA A 86 -17.16 -12.70 -1.42
CA ALA A 86 -18.15 -13.12 -0.45
C ALA A 86 -17.48 -14.10 0.53
N SER A 87 -17.55 -13.83 1.81
CA SER A 87 -16.82 -14.57 2.84
C SER A 87 -17.73 -15.04 3.97
N ASP A 88 -17.77 -16.35 4.18
CA ASP A 88 -18.36 -16.95 5.36
C ASP A 88 -17.31 -17.07 6.46
N TYR A 89 -17.68 -16.74 7.68
CA TYR A 89 -16.75 -16.81 8.78
C TYR A 89 -17.31 -17.47 10.03
N THR A 90 -16.40 -17.95 10.88
CA THR A 90 -16.70 -18.37 12.25
C THR A 90 -15.70 -17.72 13.19
N GLY A 91 -16.16 -17.43 14.41
CA GLY A 91 -15.33 -16.76 15.40
C GLY A 91 -15.97 -16.70 16.78
N GLN A 92 -15.47 -15.81 17.60
CA GLN A 92 -16.01 -15.50 18.91
C GLN A 92 -16.03 -13.99 19.14
N ARG A 93 -17.16 -13.52 19.69
CA ARG A 93 -17.35 -12.18 20.22
C ARG A 93 -17.01 -12.17 21.69
N GLY A 94 -16.11 -11.31 22.11
CA GLY A 94 -15.74 -11.10 23.51
C GLY A 94 -16.41 -9.87 24.09
N GLU A 95 -17.03 -10.00 25.25
CA GLU A 95 -17.61 -8.91 26.00
C GLU A 95 -16.91 -8.76 27.34
N HIS A 96 -16.44 -7.56 27.64
CA HIS A 96 -15.76 -7.25 28.90
C HIS A 96 -16.78 -7.15 30.03
N TYR A 97 -16.45 -7.75 31.17
CA TYR A 97 -17.16 -7.56 32.40
C TYR A 97 -16.20 -7.44 33.58
N TRP A 98 -16.66 -6.83 34.64
CA TRP A 98 -15.87 -6.65 35.86
C TRP A 98 -16.28 -7.67 36.90
N GLU A 99 -15.30 -8.34 37.49
CA GLU A 99 -15.49 -9.28 38.58
C GLU A 99 -14.70 -8.82 39.81
N THR A 100 -15.35 -8.91 40.98
CA THR A 100 -14.69 -8.59 42.24
C THR A 100 -13.91 -9.82 42.71
N GLU A 101 -12.60 -9.73 42.71
CA GLU A 101 -11.74 -10.76 43.28
C GLU A 101 -11.33 -10.39 44.71
N HIS A 102 -11.46 -11.35 45.61
CA HIS A 102 -10.94 -11.24 46.99
C HIS A 102 -9.51 -11.82 47.03
N TYR A 103 -8.60 -11.06 47.56
CA TYR A 103 -7.22 -11.53 47.75
C TYR A 103 -6.72 -11.15 49.14
N THR A 104 -5.80 -11.96 49.71
CA THR A 104 -5.16 -11.71 50.98
C THR A 104 -3.78 -11.10 50.75
N THR A 105 -3.46 -10.07 51.52
CA THR A 105 -2.12 -9.45 51.54
C THR A 105 -1.64 -9.33 52.97
N THR A 106 -0.33 -9.38 53.17
CA THR A 106 0.27 -9.16 54.49
C THR A 106 0.82 -7.75 54.56
N VAL A 107 0.26 -6.95 55.46
CA VAL A 107 0.72 -5.58 55.74
C VAL A 107 1.15 -5.54 57.21
N ASN A 108 2.39 -5.15 57.47
CA ASN A 108 2.98 -5.07 58.83
C ASN A 108 2.83 -6.39 59.65
N GLY A 109 3.00 -7.55 58.99
CA GLY A 109 2.89 -8.86 59.63
C GLY A 109 1.47 -9.34 59.95
N LYS A 110 0.43 -8.57 59.54
CA LYS A 110 -0.98 -8.97 59.67
C LYS A 110 -1.56 -9.27 58.31
N THR A 111 -2.31 -10.35 58.19
CA THR A 111 -3.02 -10.74 56.96
C THR A 111 -4.31 -9.94 56.87
N GLU A 112 -4.46 -9.19 55.81
CA GLU A 112 -5.66 -8.41 55.49
C GLU A 112 -6.32 -8.97 54.21
N SER A 113 -7.65 -9.08 54.24
CA SER A 113 -8.44 -9.39 53.04
C SER A 113 -8.77 -8.07 52.31
N ARG A 114 -8.45 -8.04 51.03
CA ARG A 114 -8.74 -6.88 50.16
C ARG A 114 -9.52 -7.36 48.94
N THR A 115 -10.20 -6.43 48.27
CA THR A 115 -10.91 -6.64 47.02
C THR A 115 -10.29 -5.82 45.92
N ARG A 116 -10.30 -6.38 44.72
CA ARG A 116 -9.98 -5.66 43.48
C ARG A 116 -10.99 -5.97 42.40
N GLN A 117 -11.25 -5.02 41.52
CA GLN A 117 -12.00 -5.22 40.30
C GLN A 117 -11.05 -5.72 39.22
N VAL A 118 -11.38 -6.87 38.63
CA VAL A 118 -10.61 -7.47 37.53
C VAL A 118 -11.49 -7.53 36.31
N ARG A 119 -10.98 -6.99 35.19
CA ARG A 119 -11.65 -7.09 33.90
C ARG A 119 -11.46 -8.48 33.35
N LYS A 120 -12.55 -9.18 33.03
CA LYS A 120 -12.60 -10.48 32.36
C LYS A 120 -13.36 -10.35 31.03
N THR A 121 -13.14 -11.30 30.13
CA THR A 121 -13.83 -11.37 28.83
C THR A 121 -14.70 -12.62 28.79
N ARG A 122 -15.99 -12.43 28.50
CA ARG A 122 -16.91 -13.53 28.22
C ARG A 122 -17.00 -13.71 26.71
N TRP A 123 -16.77 -14.94 26.26
CA TRP A 123 -16.75 -15.28 24.85
C TRP A 123 -18.07 -15.94 24.43
N HIS A 124 -18.61 -15.47 23.30
CA HIS A 124 -19.79 -16.03 22.66
C HIS A 124 -19.45 -16.44 21.25
N PHE A 125 -19.94 -17.58 20.78
CA PHE A 125 -19.77 -18.00 19.39
C PHE A 125 -20.43 -16.98 18.46
N ALA A 126 -19.75 -16.68 17.34
CA ALA A 126 -20.21 -15.82 16.28
C ALA A 126 -19.94 -16.47 14.92
N SER A 127 -20.87 -16.33 14.01
CA SER A 127 -20.70 -16.70 12.60
C SER A 127 -21.53 -15.75 11.75
N GLY A 128 -21.10 -15.50 10.54
CA GLY A 128 -21.77 -14.58 9.65
C GLY A 128 -21.20 -14.62 8.24
N HIS A 129 -21.64 -13.66 7.45
CA HIS A 129 -21.26 -13.48 6.06
C HIS A 129 -20.95 -12.02 5.80
N VAL A 130 -19.80 -11.75 5.15
CA VAL A 130 -19.43 -10.41 4.69
C VAL A 130 -19.15 -10.46 3.20
N ALA A 131 -19.54 -9.42 2.48
CA ALA A 131 -19.25 -9.25 1.05
C ALA A 131 -18.57 -7.89 0.82
N ARG A 132 -17.64 -7.86 -0.12
CA ARG A 132 -16.95 -6.64 -0.49
C ARG A 132 -16.54 -6.68 -1.96
N ASP A 133 -16.78 -5.55 -2.62
CA ASP A 133 -16.27 -5.28 -3.94
C ASP A 133 -14.96 -4.49 -3.78
N PHE A 134 -13.91 -4.97 -4.42
CA PHE A 134 -12.61 -4.33 -4.48
C PHE A 134 -12.41 -3.72 -5.85
N ASP A 135 -12.02 -2.45 -5.89
CA ASP A 135 -11.70 -1.69 -7.09
C ASP A 135 -10.30 -1.10 -6.94
N ASP A 136 -9.47 -1.31 -7.95
CA ASP A 136 -8.12 -0.77 -8.08
C ASP A 136 -7.19 -1.05 -6.85
N VAL A 137 -7.15 -2.27 -6.34
CA VAL A 137 -6.18 -2.65 -5.30
C VAL A 137 -4.77 -2.66 -5.87
N LEU A 138 -3.97 -1.68 -5.47
CA LEU A 138 -2.64 -1.44 -6.00
C LEU A 138 -1.59 -2.40 -5.43
N VAL A 139 -0.69 -2.84 -6.31
CA VAL A 139 0.53 -3.58 -5.95
C VAL A 139 1.68 -3.06 -6.80
N ILE A 140 2.76 -2.61 -6.17
CA ILE A 140 3.93 -2.19 -6.94
C ILE A 140 4.50 -3.35 -7.74
N ALA A 141 4.76 -3.12 -9.02
CA ALA A 141 5.27 -4.12 -9.95
C ALA A 141 6.80 -4.03 -10.16
N SER A 142 7.50 -3.25 -9.34
CA SER A 142 8.95 -3.06 -9.43
C SER A 142 9.64 -3.35 -8.10
N HIS A 143 10.83 -3.92 -8.17
CA HIS A 143 11.74 -4.07 -7.02
C HIS A 143 12.68 -2.87 -6.82
N ALA A 144 12.70 -1.89 -7.73
CA ALA A 144 13.58 -0.72 -7.65
C ALA A 144 13.19 0.22 -6.50
N LEU A 145 11.90 0.30 -6.16
CA LEU A 145 11.40 1.06 -5.02
C LEU A 145 11.01 0.11 -3.88
N PRO A 146 11.52 0.32 -2.65
CA PRO A 146 11.09 -0.45 -1.49
C PRO A 146 9.58 -0.37 -1.30
N LYS A 147 8.93 -1.53 -1.09
CA LYS A 147 7.48 -1.64 -0.95
C LYS A 147 6.90 -0.70 0.10
N THR A 148 7.57 -0.57 1.25
CA THR A 148 7.13 0.33 2.33
C THR A 148 7.09 1.79 1.91
N LEU A 149 8.00 2.21 1.01
CA LEU A 149 7.97 3.56 0.46
C LEU A 149 6.84 3.70 -0.57
N ALA A 150 6.65 2.69 -1.43
CA ALA A 150 5.58 2.68 -2.41
C ALA A 150 4.20 2.76 -1.76
N ASP A 151 3.96 1.96 -0.73
CA ASP A 151 2.70 1.93 0.03
C ASP A 151 2.42 3.27 0.73
N ASN A 152 3.46 4.02 1.14
CA ASN A 152 3.31 5.34 1.75
C ASN A 152 3.02 6.47 0.74
N LEU A 153 3.08 6.20 -0.56
CA LEU A 153 2.69 7.17 -1.60
C LEU A 153 1.17 7.16 -1.88
N GLU A 154 0.45 6.17 -1.37
CA GLU A 154 -1.01 6.14 -1.45
C GLU A 154 -1.65 7.20 -0.54
N PRO A 155 -2.84 7.75 -0.87
CA PRO A 155 -3.71 7.40 -2.00
C PRO A 155 -3.35 8.10 -3.30
N TRP A 156 -3.55 7.40 -4.43
CA TRP A 156 -3.42 7.93 -5.77
C TRP A 156 -4.77 8.39 -6.33
N THR A 157 -4.76 9.43 -7.18
CA THR A 157 -5.98 9.90 -7.91
C THR A 157 -6.25 9.02 -9.14
N LEU A 158 -6.59 7.74 -8.92
CA LEU A 158 -6.75 6.77 -10.01
C LEU A 158 -7.89 7.12 -10.99
N GLY A 159 -8.87 7.92 -10.56
CA GLY A 159 -9.91 8.44 -11.46
C GLY A 159 -9.40 9.36 -12.58
N GLU A 160 -8.12 9.74 -12.55
CA GLU A 160 -7.47 10.57 -13.57
C GLU A 160 -6.51 9.80 -14.47
N LEU A 161 -6.54 8.47 -14.38
CA LEU A 161 -5.80 7.59 -15.30
C LEU A 161 -6.23 7.87 -16.75
N ALA A 162 -5.25 8.11 -17.61
CA ALA A 162 -5.43 8.21 -19.05
C ALA A 162 -5.07 6.88 -19.72
N PRO A 163 -5.69 6.52 -20.84
CA PRO A 163 -5.24 5.40 -21.66
C PRO A 163 -3.76 5.56 -21.99
N TYR A 164 -3.00 4.49 -21.90
CA TYR A 164 -1.57 4.53 -22.15
C TYR A 164 -1.25 5.00 -23.57
N SER A 165 -0.36 5.97 -23.67
CA SER A 165 0.25 6.41 -24.91
C SER A 165 1.74 6.70 -24.67
N PRO A 166 2.65 6.30 -25.57
CA PRO A 166 4.09 6.55 -25.44
C PRO A 166 4.48 8.01 -25.23
N GLU A 167 3.66 8.95 -25.70
CA GLU A 167 3.89 10.40 -25.58
C GLU A 167 3.97 10.84 -24.11
N TYR A 168 3.22 10.16 -23.20
CA TYR A 168 3.30 10.46 -21.75
C TYR A 168 4.67 10.19 -21.16
N LEU A 169 5.47 9.30 -21.76
CA LEU A 169 6.79 8.95 -21.28
C LEU A 169 7.88 9.91 -21.79
N ALA A 170 7.55 10.78 -22.73
CA ALA A 170 8.53 11.70 -23.31
C ALA A 170 9.07 12.68 -22.26
N GLY A 171 10.41 12.66 -22.05
CA GLY A 171 11.07 13.49 -21.05
C GLY A 171 11.14 12.89 -19.64
N PHE A 172 10.63 11.68 -19.44
CA PHE A 172 10.65 10.95 -18.17
C PHE A 172 11.33 9.59 -18.33
N GLN A 173 11.80 9.05 -17.23
CA GLN A 173 12.20 7.64 -17.18
C GLN A 173 10.94 6.78 -16.99
N ALA A 174 10.96 5.55 -17.50
CA ALA A 174 9.89 4.59 -17.25
C ALA A 174 10.48 3.21 -17.00
N GLU A 175 10.09 2.59 -15.91
CA GLU A 175 10.52 1.25 -15.54
C GLU A 175 9.58 0.19 -16.16
N GLY A 176 10.17 -0.95 -16.56
CA GLY A 176 9.41 -2.16 -16.83
C GLY A 176 9.12 -2.91 -15.53
N TYR A 177 8.03 -3.67 -15.50
CA TYR A 177 7.73 -4.46 -14.31
C TYR A 177 8.77 -5.59 -14.11
N THR A 178 9.14 -5.83 -12.85
CA THR A 178 10.04 -6.89 -12.40
C THR A 178 9.32 -7.90 -11.48
N VAL A 179 8.15 -7.54 -10.98
CA VAL A 179 7.24 -8.43 -10.24
C VAL A 179 6.25 -9.02 -11.23
N SER A 180 6.20 -10.34 -11.36
CA SER A 180 5.28 -11.00 -12.28
C SER A 180 3.81 -10.72 -11.92
N LEU A 181 2.91 -10.81 -12.91
CA LEU A 181 1.47 -10.70 -12.66
C LEU A 181 1.00 -11.73 -11.62
N ALA A 182 1.53 -12.96 -11.67
CA ALA A 182 1.16 -14.01 -10.72
C ALA A 182 1.55 -13.65 -9.28
N ASP A 183 2.78 -13.15 -9.07
CA ASP A 183 3.24 -12.72 -7.74
C ASP A 183 2.46 -11.48 -7.26
N GLY A 184 2.22 -10.53 -8.16
CA GLY A 184 1.39 -9.36 -7.89
C GLY A 184 -0.04 -9.73 -7.49
N HIS A 185 -0.64 -10.71 -8.16
CA HIS A 185 -1.98 -11.21 -7.84
C HIS A 185 -2.04 -11.85 -6.44
N VAL A 186 -1.04 -12.67 -6.10
CA VAL A 186 -0.95 -13.25 -4.75
C VAL A 186 -0.89 -12.14 -3.69
N GLU A 187 -0.11 -11.11 -3.93
CA GLU A 187 -0.02 -9.97 -3.01
C GLU A 187 -1.33 -9.16 -2.96
N GLY A 188 -1.96 -8.90 -4.11
CA GLY A 188 -3.26 -8.23 -4.19
C GLY A 188 -4.31 -8.95 -3.35
N ARG A 189 -4.42 -10.26 -3.51
CA ARG A 189 -5.32 -11.09 -2.68
C ARG A 189 -4.98 -11.03 -1.19
N GLN A 190 -3.70 -10.97 -0.83
CA GLN A 190 -3.30 -10.80 0.58
C GLN A 190 -3.73 -9.44 1.15
N ARG A 191 -3.67 -8.36 0.35
CA ARG A 191 -4.16 -7.03 0.74
C ARG A 191 -5.67 -7.06 0.95
N MET A 192 -6.41 -7.60 -0.01
CA MET A 192 -7.86 -7.78 0.07
C MET A 192 -8.27 -8.63 1.28
N SER A 193 -7.58 -9.75 1.53
CA SER A 193 -7.86 -10.64 2.67
C SER A 193 -7.68 -9.96 4.02
N ARG A 194 -6.76 -9.00 4.17
CA ARG A 194 -6.63 -8.20 5.40
C ARG A 194 -7.85 -7.31 5.59
N VAL A 195 -8.34 -6.68 4.53
CA VAL A 195 -9.53 -5.83 4.58
C VAL A 195 -10.77 -6.67 4.92
N ILE A 196 -10.91 -7.87 4.31
CA ILE A 196 -11.98 -8.82 4.64
C ILE A 196 -11.90 -9.24 6.10
N HIS A 197 -10.72 -9.51 6.63
CA HIS A 197 -10.54 -9.85 8.05
C HIS A 197 -11.01 -8.71 8.96
N ASP A 198 -10.71 -7.45 8.61
CA ASP A 198 -11.18 -6.29 9.36
C ASP A 198 -12.71 -6.12 9.27
N ASP A 199 -13.30 -6.46 8.12
CA ASP A 199 -14.77 -6.48 7.96
C ASP A 199 -15.40 -7.56 8.86
N VAL A 200 -14.81 -8.74 8.88
CA VAL A 200 -15.23 -9.84 9.76
C VAL A 200 -15.15 -9.44 11.24
N CYS A 201 -14.03 -8.81 11.66
CA CYS A 201 -13.91 -8.32 13.03
C CYS A 201 -14.97 -7.28 13.39
N ARG A 202 -15.30 -6.39 12.45
CA ARG A 202 -16.38 -5.41 12.65
C ARG A 202 -17.75 -6.04 12.74
N ASP A 203 -18.02 -7.07 11.95
CA ASP A 203 -19.29 -7.80 11.95
C ASP A 203 -19.45 -8.65 13.22
N ILE A 204 -18.40 -9.32 13.69
CA ILE A 204 -18.37 -10.01 14.99
C ILE A 204 -18.73 -9.03 16.11
N GLY A 205 -18.15 -7.82 16.09
CA GLY A 205 -18.38 -6.79 17.11
C GLY A 205 -17.86 -7.16 18.51
N GLY A 206 -18.41 -6.49 19.54
CA GLY A 206 -17.98 -6.66 20.93
C GLY A 206 -16.69 -5.89 21.25
N ASP A 207 -16.14 -6.14 22.44
CA ASP A 207 -14.92 -5.48 22.91
C ASP A 207 -13.66 -6.16 22.39
N GLU A 208 -13.74 -7.48 22.14
CA GLU A 208 -12.66 -8.29 21.57
C GLU A 208 -13.23 -9.27 20.53
N GLN A 209 -12.42 -9.59 19.51
CA GLN A 209 -12.81 -10.54 18.47
C GLN A 209 -11.76 -11.64 18.34
N ARG A 210 -12.23 -12.86 18.07
CA ARG A 210 -11.40 -13.98 17.66
C ARG A 210 -11.96 -14.57 16.38
N VAL A 211 -11.23 -14.47 15.30
CA VAL A 211 -11.59 -15.08 14.02
C VAL A 211 -10.99 -16.48 13.98
N HIS A 212 -11.81 -17.49 13.77
CA HIS A 212 -11.38 -18.88 13.69
C HIS A 212 -11.18 -19.33 12.25
N SER A 213 -12.12 -18.96 11.38
CA SER A 213 -12.04 -19.26 9.95
C SER A 213 -12.69 -18.17 9.13
N VAL A 214 -12.13 -17.92 7.95
CA VAL A 214 -12.73 -17.10 6.89
C VAL A 214 -12.60 -17.88 5.60
N ASN A 215 -13.72 -18.08 4.93
CA ASN A 215 -13.79 -18.82 3.67
C ASN A 215 -14.31 -17.88 2.60
N THR A 216 -13.42 -17.39 1.73
CA THR A 216 -13.71 -16.36 0.74
C THR A 216 -13.88 -16.96 -0.63
N SER A 217 -15.02 -16.70 -1.26
CA SER A 217 -15.25 -16.90 -2.70
C SER A 217 -14.86 -15.63 -3.44
N TRP A 218 -14.18 -15.77 -4.55
CA TRP A 218 -13.69 -14.71 -5.43
C TRP A 218 -14.38 -14.81 -6.77
N SER A 219 -14.89 -13.69 -7.28
CA SER A 219 -15.49 -13.61 -8.62
C SER A 219 -15.10 -12.29 -9.29
N ASP A 220 -15.32 -12.23 -10.60
CA ASP A 220 -15.09 -11.05 -11.46
C ASP A 220 -13.70 -10.44 -11.30
N GLU A 221 -12.69 -11.29 -11.06
CA GLU A 221 -11.32 -10.87 -10.91
C GLU A 221 -10.77 -10.28 -12.20
N THR A 222 -10.34 -9.03 -12.16
CA THR A 222 -9.66 -8.37 -13.27
C THR A 222 -8.35 -7.74 -12.81
N PHE A 223 -7.51 -7.38 -13.79
CA PHE A 223 -6.26 -6.67 -13.52
C PHE A 223 -5.96 -5.64 -14.60
N LYS A 224 -5.17 -4.64 -14.22
CA LYS A 224 -4.59 -3.65 -15.16
C LYS A 224 -3.11 -3.48 -14.84
N HIS A 225 -2.29 -3.29 -15.88
CA HIS A 225 -0.93 -2.79 -15.75
C HIS A 225 -0.96 -1.27 -15.94
N ILE A 226 -0.57 -0.50 -14.92
CA ILE A 226 -0.60 0.95 -14.98
C ILE A 226 0.78 1.54 -14.63
N LEU A 227 1.01 2.78 -15.04
CA LEU A 227 2.20 3.54 -14.72
C LEU A 227 1.84 4.73 -13.84
N LEU A 228 2.52 4.85 -12.69
CA LEU A 228 2.31 5.95 -11.74
C LEU A 228 3.55 6.87 -11.69
N PRO A 229 3.35 8.21 -11.63
CA PRO A 229 4.42 9.18 -11.72
C PRO A 229 5.07 9.46 -10.36
N ILE A 230 6.37 9.30 -10.25
CA ILE A 230 7.12 9.58 -9.01
C ILE A 230 8.27 10.54 -9.31
N TRP A 231 8.38 11.61 -8.54
CA TRP A 231 9.57 12.46 -8.52
C TRP A 231 10.58 11.92 -7.52
N MET A 232 11.77 11.58 -8.01
CA MET A 232 12.88 11.09 -7.20
C MET A 232 13.99 12.14 -7.11
N ALA A 233 14.44 12.47 -5.90
CA ALA A 233 15.63 13.27 -5.66
C ALA A 233 16.87 12.35 -5.64
N ALA A 234 17.85 12.61 -6.52
CA ALA A 234 19.09 11.83 -6.62
C ALA A 234 20.18 12.35 -5.66
#